data_8ff175403588ecbcfea6c8c890a8e216
#
_entry.id   8ff175403588ecbcfea6c8c890a8e216
#
_cell.length_a   1.000
_cell.length_b   1.000
_cell.length_c   1.000
_cell.angle_alpha   90.00
_cell.angle_beta   90.00
_cell.angle_gamma   90.00
#
_symmetry.space_group_name_H-M   'P 1'
#
loop_
_entity.id
_entity.type
_entity.pdbx_description
1 polymer ?
#
loop_
_entity_poly.entity_id
_entity_poly.type
_entity_poly.pdbx_seq_one_letter_code
_entity_poly.pdbx_strand_id
1 'polypeptide(L)'
;MKQELGRLYEDFFQNLGIDPHSGRVEGTNYRFTGMPFVGRNYASAPIKLMYVALDVGKDECAESDTYHSFKDREVIFPDGSLDFNAHIAGMYASALYMLKDDMGWQDAWEKLWSYRDEHKTAKAIWRCHELLPQDLMSYICYDNRYRFVTVGRDARTGSMDRIYLNPECEGKMLLDEIQVLNPDYIVFQGTSGLWNCHLDELKDKYKVIITYHPSCWQRGADKLQYIAEHFLPFADTK
;
A
#
# COMPACT_ATOMS: atom_id res chain seq x y z
N MET A 1 -5.42 -18.12 -0.95
CA MET A 1 -4.97 -16.77 -0.66
C MET A 1 -5.45 -16.23 0.69
N LYS A 2 -6.70 -15.71 0.91
CA LYS A 2 -7.11 -15.13 2.21
C LYS A 2 -6.96 -16.10 3.39
N GLN A 3 -7.30 -17.38 3.21
CA GLN A 3 -7.15 -18.39 4.25
C GLN A 3 -5.67 -18.69 4.57
N GLU A 4 -4.80 -18.67 3.57
CA GLU A 4 -3.36 -18.85 3.75
C GLU A 4 -2.74 -17.65 4.46
N LEU A 5 -3.10 -16.43 4.05
CA LEU A 5 -2.70 -15.23 4.77
C LEU A 5 -3.17 -15.26 6.24
N GLY A 6 -4.41 -15.69 6.49
CA GLY A 6 -4.91 -15.86 7.85
C GLY A 6 -4.01 -16.75 8.71
N ARG A 7 -3.60 -17.91 8.18
CA ARG A 7 -2.68 -18.82 8.89
C ARG A 7 -1.31 -18.21 9.12
N LEU A 8 -0.75 -17.51 8.12
CA LEU A 8 0.52 -16.81 8.29
C LEU A 8 0.46 -15.81 9.43
N TYR A 9 -0.65 -15.08 9.56
CA TYR A 9 -0.83 -14.10 10.64
C TYR A 9 -1.07 -14.75 11.99
N GLU A 10 -1.78 -15.88 12.06
CA GLU A 10 -1.92 -16.66 13.29
C GLU A 10 -0.54 -17.09 13.83
N ASP A 11 0.30 -17.67 12.97
CA ASP A 11 1.67 -18.06 13.32
C ASP A 11 2.54 -16.84 13.71
N PHE A 12 2.45 -15.76 12.96
CA PHE A 12 3.19 -14.54 13.23
C PHE A 12 2.81 -13.92 14.58
N PHE A 13 1.52 -13.86 14.89
CA PHE A 13 1.01 -13.35 16.16
C PHE A 13 1.47 -14.21 17.33
N GLN A 14 1.38 -15.54 17.19
CA GLN A 14 1.86 -16.45 18.20
C GLN A 14 3.36 -16.30 18.47
N ASN A 15 4.16 -16.19 17.42
CA ASN A 15 5.62 -16.07 17.53
C ASN A 15 6.08 -14.76 18.20
N LEU A 16 5.32 -13.69 18.04
CA LEU A 16 5.65 -12.37 18.59
C LEU A 16 4.84 -12.00 19.85
N GLY A 17 3.99 -12.89 20.35
CA GLY A 17 3.16 -12.61 21.53
C GLY A 17 2.15 -11.49 21.28
N ILE A 18 1.54 -11.47 20.08
CA ILE A 18 0.54 -10.46 19.71
C ILE A 18 -0.85 -10.98 20.06
N ASP A 19 -1.60 -10.21 20.85
CA ASP A 19 -3.01 -10.49 21.10
C ASP A 19 -3.83 -10.31 19.82
N PRO A 20 -4.50 -11.35 19.31
CA PRO A 20 -5.23 -11.28 18.05
C PRO A 20 -6.49 -10.40 18.10
N HIS A 21 -6.95 -10.00 19.27
CA HIS A 21 -8.12 -9.12 19.42
C HIS A 21 -7.77 -7.65 19.46
N SER A 22 -6.66 -7.30 20.10
CA SER A 22 -6.26 -5.91 20.31
C SER A 22 -5.04 -5.49 19.46
N GLY A 23 -4.33 -6.45 18.89
CA GLY A 23 -3.04 -6.23 18.22
C GLY A 23 -1.89 -5.87 19.19
N ARG A 24 -2.14 -5.85 20.51
CA ARG A 24 -1.11 -5.50 21.48
C ARG A 24 -0.05 -6.59 21.59
N VAL A 25 1.20 -6.15 21.72
CA VAL A 25 2.33 -7.03 21.97
C VAL A 25 2.53 -7.15 23.47
N GLU A 26 2.53 -8.38 23.98
CA GLU A 26 2.61 -8.66 25.42
C GLU A 26 3.83 -8.01 26.06
N GLY A 27 3.62 -7.38 27.22
CA GLY A 27 4.69 -6.73 28.01
C GLY A 27 5.28 -5.47 27.40
N THR A 28 4.67 -4.92 26.34
CA THR A 28 5.17 -3.72 25.64
C THR A 28 4.10 -2.65 25.44
N ASN A 29 4.51 -1.47 24.99
CA ASN A 29 3.61 -0.43 24.49
C ASN A 29 3.39 -0.49 22.98
N TYR A 30 3.76 -1.59 22.35
CA TYR A 30 3.62 -1.73 20.91
C TYR A 30 2.29 -2.35 20.52
N ARG A 31 1.80 -1.97 19.34
CA ARG A 31 0.61 -2.55 18.73
C ARG A 31 0.89 -2.80 17.25
N PHE A 32 0.49 -3.98 16.81
CA PHE A 32 0.40 -4.30 15.40
C PHE A 32 -0.72 -3.48 14.75
N THR A 33 -0.45 -2.87 13.60
CA THR A 33 -1.35 -1.88 12.98
C THR A 33 -2.32 -2.45 11.97
N GLY A 34 -2.06 -3.62 11.45
CA GLY A 34 -3.02 -4.28 10.57
C GLY A 34 -2.38 -5.20 9.54
N MET A 35 -3.21 -6.04 8.98
CA MET A 35 -2.90 -6.92 7.87
C MET A 35 -2.94 -6.16 6.54
N PRO A 36 -2.40 -6.71 5.44
CA PRO A 36 -2.49 -6.05 4.14
C PRO A 36 -3.95 -5.88 3.71
N PHE A 37 -4.23 -4.77 3.05
CA PHE A 37 -5.45 -4.65 2.27
C PHE A 37 -5.32 -5.54 1.03
N VAL A 38 -6.26 -6.43 0.82
CA VAL A 38 -6.35 -7.27 -0.38
C VAL A 38 -7.69 -7.04 -1.03
N GLY A 39 -7.70 -6.34 -2.13
CA GLY A 39 -8.91 -6.03 -2.88
C GLY A 39 -9.70 -7.29 -3.23
N ARG A 40 -11.02 -7.21 -3.16
CA ARG A 40 -11.92 -8.36 -3.41
C ARG A 40 -11.73 -9.01 -4.79
N ASN A 41 -11.29 -8.24 -5.77
CA ASN A 41 -11.05 -8.66 -7.16
C ASN A 41 -9.57 -8.90 -7.45
N TYR A 42 -8.66 -8.75 -6.47
CA TYR A 42 -7.22 -8.88 -6.66
C TYR A 42 -6.82 -10.21 -7.32
N ALA A 43 -7.42 -11.32 -6.90
CA ALA A 43 -7.10 -12.64 -7.44
C ALA A 43 -7.45 -12.80 -8.94
N SER A 44 -8.41 -12.01 -9.42
CA SER A 44 -8.87 -12.01 -10.82
C SER A 44 -8.38 -10.79 -11.60
N ALA A 45 -7.54 -9.94 -11.00
CA ALA A 45 -6.97 -8.80 -11.69
C ALA A 45 -6.12 -9.26 -12.88
N PRO A 46 -6.23 -8.59 -14.03
CA PRO A 46 -5.42 -8.94 -15.21
C PRO A 46 -3.92 -8.73 -14.96
N ILE A 47 -3.60 -7.78 -14.10
CA ILE A 47 -2.26 -7.52 -13.57
C ILE A 47 -2.40 -7.36 -12.06
N LYS A 48 -1.72 -8.20 -11.30
CA LYS A 48 -1.72 -8.14 -9.83
C LYS A 48 -0.68 -7.14 -9.34
N LEU A 49 -1.15 -6.01 -8.83
CA LEU A 49 -0.33 -4.95 -8.29
C LEU A 49 -0.32 -5.02 -6.76
N MET A 50 0.86 -5.17 -6.16
CA MET A 50 1.07 -5.06 -4.72
C MET A 50 1.86 -3.80 -4.40
N TYR A 51 1.27 -2.91 -3.64
CA TYR A 51 1.94 -1.72 -3.12
C TYR A 51 2.46 -1.98 -1.72
N VAL A 52 3.72 -1.65 -1.48
CA VAL A 52 4.36 -1.74 -0.16
C VAL A 52 4.81 -0.34 0.23
N ALA A 53 4.07 0.28 1.13
CA ALA A 53 4.40 1.58 1.70
C ALA A 53 5.37 1.43 2.87
N LEU A 54 5.76 2.57 3.45
CA LEU A 54 6.76 2.59 4.50
C LEU A 54 6.18 2.23 5.86
N ASP A 55 5.23 3.03 6.32
CA ASP A 55 4.61 2.93 7.64
C ASP A 55 3.16 3.41 7.60
N VAL A 56 2.47 3.18 8.70
CA VAL A 56 1.10 3.61 8.93
C VAL A 56 1.03 5.11 9.22
N GLY A 57 -0.18 5.66 9.12
CA GLY A 57 -0.45 7.05 9.43
C GLY A 57 -0.36 7.36 10.94
N LYS A 58 -0.48 8.64 11.23
CA LYS A 58 -0.41 9.14 12.61
C LYS A 58 -1.58 8.68 13.50
N ASP A 59 -2.71 8.42 12.89
CA ASP A 59 -3.95 8.16 13.62
C ASP A 59 -3.95 6.75 14.24
N GLU A 60 -3.17 5.82 13.69
CA GLU A 60 -3.02 4.45 14.21
C GLU A 60 -2.23 4.37 15.55
N CYS A 61 -1.63 5.47 15.98
CA CYS A 61 -0.97 5.55 17.29
C CYS A 61 -1.92 5.85 18.46
N ALA A 62 -3.18 6.19 18.21
CA ALA A 62 -4.14 6.56 19.24
C ALA A 62 -4.48 5.36 20.16
N GLU A 63 -4.66 5.64 21.46
CA GLU A 63 -5.08 4.63 22.45
C GLU A 63 -6.42 4.01 22.10
N SER A 64 -7.34 4.82 21.54
CA SER A 64 -8.69 4.43 21.17
C SER A 64 -8.76 3.65 19.86
N ASP A 65 -7.66 3.63 19.08
CA ASP A 65 -7.66 2.94 17.83
C ASP A 65 -7.52 1.43 18.02
N THR A 66 -8.04 0.65 17.10
CA THR A 66 -7.98 -0.81 17.08
C THR A 66 -7.14 -1.27 15.89
N TYR A 67 -6.52 -2.44 16.01
CA TYR A 67 -5.88 -3.01 14.85
C TYR A 67 -6.93 -3.50 13.83
N HIS A 68 -6.58 -3.38 12.55
CA HIS A 68 -7.46 -3.76 11.46
C HIS A 68 -7.13 -5.17 10.96
N SER A 69 -8.09 -6.07 11.09
CA SER A 69 -8.04 -7.40 10.49
C SER A 69 -8.26 -7.33 8.97
N PHE A 70 -8.11 -8.44 8.27
CA PHE A 70 -8.49 -8.53 6.84
C PHE A 70 -9.91 -8.06 6.54
N LYS A 71 -10.86 -8.41 7.42
CA LYS A 71 -12.26 -8.03 7.25
C LYS A 71 -12.44 -6.53 7.37
N ASP A 72 -11.77 -5.92 8.33
CA ASP A 72 -11.87 -4.49 8.58
C ASP A 72 -11.23 -3.70 7.45
N ARG A 73 -10.13 -4.17 6.91
CA ARG A 73 -9.47 -3.51 5.77
C ARG A 73 -10.26 -3.62 4.46
N GLU A 74 -11.07 -4.65 4.28
CA GLU A 74 -12.02 -4.70 3.17
C GLU A 74 -13.09 -3.59 3.24
N VAL A 75 -13.36 -3.10 4.42
CA VAL A 75 -14.36 -2.06 4.70
C VAL A 75 -13.77 -0.64 4.62
N ILE A 76 -12.44 -0.48 4.67
CA ILE A 76 -11.78 0.84 4.63
C ILE A 76 -12.06 1.60 3.32
N PHE A 77 -12.52 0.91 2.27
CA PHE A 77 -12.94 1.54 1.03
C PHE A 77 -14.40 1.17 0.67
N PRO A 78 -15.37 1.35 1.58
CA PRO A 78 -16.77 1.15 1.24
C PRO A 78 -17.22 2.29 0.33
N ASP A 79 -17.87 1.97 -0.73
CA ASP A 79 -18.78 2.82 -1.52
C ASP A 79 -18.20 4.13 -2.07
N GLY A 80 -16.93 4.17 -2.45
CA GLY A 80 -16.36 5.33 -3.14
C GLY A 80 -16.05 6.55 -2.25
N SER A 81 -16.20 6.45 -0.93
CA SER A 81 -15.72 7.48 0.01
C SER A 81 -14.24 7.28 0.34
N LEU A 82 -13.40 7.28 -0.68
CA LEU A 82 -11.96 7.33 -0.49
C LEU A 82 -11.60 8.67 0.15
N ASP A 83 -11.05 8.63 1.35
CA ASP A 83 -10.28 9.77 1.83
C ASP A 83 -9.02 9.88 0.97
N PHE A 84 -9.14 10.63 -0.13
CA PHE A 84 -8.11 10.80 -1.13
C PHE A 84 -6.97 11.65 -0.57
N ASN A 85 -6.18 11.10 0.33
CA ASN A 85 -4.92 11.70 0.69
C ASN A 85 -3.90 11.53 -0.46
N ALA A 86 -2.78 12.23 -0.34
CA ALA A 86 -1.76 12.23 -1.39
C ALA A 86 -1.18 10.84 -1.70
N HIS A 87 -1.14 9.95 -0.71
CA HIS A 87 -0.65 8.58 -0.87
C HIS A 87 -1.64 7.75 -1.72
N ILE A 88 -2.90 7.74 -1.33
CA ILE A 88 -3.95 7.03 -2.05
C ILE A 88 -4.09 7.55 -3.48
N ALA A 89 -4.04 8.87 -3.69
CA ALA A 89 -4.08 9.45 -5.03
C ALA A 89 -2.94 8.95 -5.93
N GLY A 90 -1.73 8.80 -5.39
CA GLY A 90 -0.60 8.25 -6.15
C GLY A 90 -0.76 6.75 -6.46
N MET A 91 -1.22 5.96 -5.51
CA MET A 91 -1.55 4.54 -5.74
C MET A 91 -2.65 4.40 -6.80
N TYR A 92 -3.74 5.16 -6.64
CA TYR A 92 -4.87 5.15 -7.57
C TYR A 92 -4.43 5.47 -9.00
N ALA A 93 -3.74 6.59 -9.19
CA ALA A 93 -3.31 7.02 -10.51
C ALA A 93 -2.34 6.02 -11.17
N SER A 94 -1.40 5.44 -10.42
CA SER A 94 -0.48 4.44 -10.94
C SER A 94 -1.17 3.11 -11.24
N ALA A 95 -2.11 2.67 -10.40
CA ALA A 95 -2.90 1.48 -10.66
C ALA A 95 -3.80 1.65 -11.89
N LEU A 96 -4.45 2.81 -12.03
CA LEU A 96 -5.23 3.14 -13.22
C LEU A 96 -4.36 3.06 -14.48
N TYR A 97 -3.17 3.66 -14.46
CA TYR A 97 -2.23 3.61 -15.58
C TYR A 97 -1.86 2.17 -15.96
N MET A 98 -1.55 1.34 -14.98
CA MET A 98 -1.11 -0.05 -15.19
C MET A 98 -2.23 -0.96 -15.70
N LEU A 99 -3.47 -0.71 -15.29
CA LEU A 99 -4.63 -1.56 -15.57
C LEU A 99 -5.50 -1.07 -16.73
N LYS A 100 -5.31 0.18 -17.20
CA LYS A 100 -6.22 0.85 -18.13
C LYS A 100 -6.55 0.07 -19.40
N ASP A 101 -5.55 -0.57 -20.01
CA ASP A 101 -5.71 -1.27 -21.28
C ASP A 101 -6.47 -2.58 -21.09
N ASP A 102 -6.12 -3.35 -20.07
CA ASP A 102 -6.71 -4.66 -19.81
C ASP A 102 -8.13 -4.55 -19.21
N MET A 103 -8.44 -3.42 -18.55
CA MET A 103 -9.74 -3.16 -17.92
C MET A 103 -10.67 -2.28 -18.75
N GLY A 104 -10.21 -1.79 -19.90
CA GLY A 104 -10.99 -0.85 -20.73
C GLY A 104 -11.16 0.53 -20.06
N TRP A 105 -10.20 0.95 -19.23
CA TRP A 105 -10.24 2.23 -18.52
C TRP A 105 -9.40 3.33 -19.19
N GLN A 106 -9.13 3.19 -20.47
CA GLN A 106 -8.36 4.16 -21.24
C GLN A 106 -9.00 5.57 -21.17
N ASP A 107 -10.31 5.67 -21.33
CA ASP A 107 -11.04 6.95 -21.24
C ASP A 107 -10.90 7.60 -19.86
N ALA A 108 -10.90 6.80 -18.80
CA ALA A 108 -10.70 7.31 -17.44
C ALA A 108 -9.29 7.85 -17.25
N TRP A 109 -8.29 7.15 -17.81
CA TRP A 109 -6.91 7.61 -17.81
C TRP A 109 -6.74 8.92 -18.60
N GLU A 110 -7.32 9.02 -19.79
CA GLU A 110 -7.26 10.22 -20.64
C GLU A 110 -7.94 11.42 -19.97
N LYS A 111 -9.08 11.21 -19.30
CA LYS A 111 -9.72 12.25 -18.50
C LYS A 111 -8.82 12.74 -17.36
N LEU A 112 -8.20 11.82 -16.64
CA LEU A 112 -7.25 12.15 -15.57
C LEU A 112 -6.08 12.98 -16.11
N TRP A 113 -5.53 12.57 -17.25
CA TRP A 113 -4.40 13.24 -17.89
C TRP A 113 -4.75 14.64 -18.41
N SER A 114 -5.89 14.78 -19.09
CA SER A 114 -6.39 16.07 -19.58
C SER A 114 -6.70 17.03 -18.44
N TYR A 115 -7.28 16.54 -17.35
CA TYR A 115 -7.59 17.34 -16.18
C TYR A 115 -6.35 17.96 -15.54
N ARG A 116 -5.22 17.26 -15.56
CA ARG A 116 -3.92 17.79 -15.15
C ARG A 116 -3.50 19.00 -15.99
N ASP A 117 -3.58 18.86 -17.31
CA ASP A 117 -3.11 19.90 -18.24
C ASP A 117 -3.92 21.19 -18.11
N GLU A 118 -5.22 21.06 -17.82
CA GLU A 118 -6.12 22.20 -17.59
C GLU A 118 -5.88 22.89 -16.25
N HIS A 119 -5.58 22.14 -15.19
CA HIS A 119 -5.60 22.65 -13.81
C HIS A 119 -4.22 22.82 -13.16
N LYS A 120 -3.16 22.27 -13.76
CA LYS A 120 -1.73 22.39 -13.35
C LYS A 120 -1.45 22.22 -11.84
N THR A 121 -2.30 21.54 -11.11
CA THR A 121 -2.17 21.36 -9.67
C THR A 121 -2.39 19.91 -9.24
N ALA A 122 -1.66 19.49 -8.24
CA ALA A 122 -1.82 18.18 -7.61
C ALA A 122 -3.20 17.91 -7.03
N LYS A 123 -3.95 18.95 -6.70
CA LYS A 123 -5.33 18.86 -6.24
C LYS A 123 -6.30 18.38 -7.33
N ALA A 124 -5.85 18.33 -8.59
CA ALA A 124 -6.68 17.91 -9.71
C ALA A 124 -7.21 16.49 -9.55
N ILE A 125 -6.35 15.51 -9.20
CA ILE A 125 -6.75 14.11 -9.01
C ILE A 125 -7.81 13.97 -7.93
N TRP A 126 -7.78 14.78 -6.89
CA TRP A 126 -8.72 14.71 -5.77
C TRP A 126 -10.12 15.17 -6.13
N ARG A 127 -10.23 16.04 -7.13
CA ARG A 127 -11.52 16.60 -7.56
C ARG A 127 -12.19 15.80 -8.66
N CYS A 128 -11.44 14.99 -9.38
CA CYS A 128 -11.99 14.17 -10.47
C CYS A 128 -12.27 12.72 -10.08
N HIS A 129 -12.17 12.36 -8.78
CA HIS A 129 -12.40 11.00 -8.31
C HIS A 129 -13.78 10.45 -8.74
N GLU A 130 -14.80 11.31 -8.84
CA GLU A 130 -16.14 10.94 -9.32
C GLU A 130 -16.17 10.49 -10.79
N LEU A 131 -15.15 10.86 -11.56
CA LEU A 131 -15.02 10.53 -12.98
C LEU A 131 -14.20 9.26 -13.23
N LEU A 132 -13.63 8.68 -12.17
CA LEU A 132 -12.69 7.57 -12.25
C LEU A 132 -13.35 6.24 -11.87
N PRO A 133 -12.79 5.08 -12.27
CA PRO A 133 -13.32 3.78 -11.89
C PRO A 133 -13.35 3.62 -10.36
N GLN A 134 -14.55 3.58 -9.76
CA GLN A 134 -14.72 3.52 -8.32
C GLN A 134 -14.25 2.20 -7.71
N ASP A 135 -14.26 1.12 -8.48
CA ASP A 135 -13.87 -0.21 -8.05
C ASP A 135 -12.38 -0.52 -8.26
N LEU A 136 -11.59 0.43 -8.78
CA LEU A 136 -10.17 0.22 -9.07
C LEU A 136 -9.40 -0.34 -7.87
N MET A 137 -9.64 0.21 -6.67
CA MET A 137 -8.97 -0.25 -5.46
C MET A 137 -9.27 -1.72 -5.13
N SER A 138 -10.38 -2.25 -5.62
CA SER A 138 -10.71 -3.67 -5.42
C SER A 138 -9.78 -4.64 -6.18
N TYR A 139 -8.98 -4.15 -7.11
CA TYR A 139 -8.06 -4.94 -7.94
C TYR A 139 -6.61 -4.89 -7.46
N ILE A 140 -6.29 -4.14 -6.42
CA ILE A 140 -4.92 -4.02 -5.91
C ILE A 140 -4.76 -4.64 -4.52
N CYS A 141 -3.50 -4.87 -4.14
CA CYS A 141 -3.09 -5.15 -2.77
C CYS A 141 -2.23 -4.00 -2.26
N TYR A 142 -2.37 -3.68 -0.98
CA TYR A 142 -1.60 -2.65 -0.31
C TYR A 142 -1.19 -3.08 1.09
N ASP A 143 0.08 -2.86 1.42
CA ASP A 143 0.64 -3.18 2.71
C ASP A 143 1.67 -2.15 3.16
N ASN A 144 2.09 -2.25 4.42
CA ASN A 144 3.15 -1.43 5.00
C ASN A 144 4.35 -2.27 5.40
N ARG A 145 5.53 -1.70 5.23
CA ARG A 145 6.78 -2.33 5.65
C ARG A 145 6.90 -2.39 7.17
N TYR A 146 6.60 -1.28 7.83
CA TYR A 146 6.57 -1.21 9.30
C TYR A 146 5.13 -1.41 9.78
N ARG A 147 4.95 -2.37 10.67
CA ARG A 147 3.62 -2.85 11.09
C ARG A 147 3.33 -2.60 12.54
N PHE A 148 4.26 -2.01 13.26
CA PHE A 148 4.10 -1.73 14.69
C PHE A 148 4.17 -0.25 14.96
N VAL A 149 3.34 0.19 15.91
CA VAL A 149 3.32 1.56 16.42
C VAL A 149 3.48 1.55 17.93
N THR A 150 4.03 2.64 18.48
CA THR A 150 3.99 2.89 19.92
C THR A 150 2.68 3.57 20.27
N VAL A 151 1.86 2.91 21.08
CA VAL A 151 0.55 3.43 21.46
C VAL A 151 0.68 4.59 22.44
N GLY A 152 -0.21 5.57 22.33
CA GLY A 152 -0.25 6.76 23.20
C GLY A 152 0.82 7.82 22.87
N ARG A 153 1.54 7.65 21.77
CA ARG A 153 2.56 8.59 21.34
C ARG A 153 1.99 9.82 20.63
N ASP A 154 2.66 10.98 20.77
CA ASP A 154 2.35 12.15 19.97
C ASP A 154 2.64 11.88 18.48
N ALA A 155 1.58 11.83 17.71
CA ALA A 155 1.58 11.51 16.27
C ALA A 155 2.46 12.44 15.40
N ARG A 156 2.88 13.60 15.90
CA ARG A 156 3.75 14.53 15.17
C ARG A 156 5.16 13.99 14.91
N THR A 157 5.54 12.91 15.57
CA THR A 157 6.86 12.28 15.42
C THR A 157 6.84 10.90 14.78
N GLY A 158 5.73 10.50 14.17
CA GLY A 158 5.47 9.15 13.63
C GLY A 158 6.54 8.57 12.71
N SER A 159 7.22 9.40 11.91
CA SER A 159 8.28 8.93 11.01
C SER A 159 9.59 8.54 11.72
N MET A 160 9.74 8.81 13.01
CA MET A 160 10.99 8.58 13.74
C MET A 160 11.03 7.23 14.48
N ASP A 161 9.88 6.59 14.74
CA ASP A 161 9.79 5.30 15.46
C ASP A 161 9.34 4.16 14.57
N ARG A 162 10.07 3.97 13.50
CA ARG A 162 9.97 2.77 12.71
C ARG A 162 10.57 1.63 13.52
N ILE A 163 9.71 0.88 14.16
CA ILE A 163 10.12 -0.15 15.10
C ILE A 163 9.99 -1.50 14.42
N TYR A 164 11.07 -2.24 14.45
CA TYR A 164 11.03 -3.67 14.29
C TYR A 164 11.08 -4.30 15.69
N LEU A 165 10.13 -5.17 15.98
CA LEU A 165 10.22 -6.06 17.15
C LEU A 165 11.23 -7.18 16.88
N ASN A 166 11.15 -7.74 15.68
CA ASN A 166 12.08 -8.75 15.20
C ASN A 166 12.26 -8.57 13.68
N PRO A 167 13.33 -7.87 13.22
CA PRO A 167 13.54 -7.56 11.80
C PRO A 167 13.55 -8.78 10.89
N GLU A 168 14.09 -9.89 11.35
CA GLU A 168 14.16 -11.14 10.57
C GLU A 168 12.76 -11.75 10.42
N CYS A 169 12.00 -11.86 11.51
CA CYS A 169 10.64 -12.38 11.51
C CYS A 169 9.70 -11.53 10.65
N GLU A 170 9.78 -10.20 10.80
CA GLU A 170 8.95 -9.26 10.03
C GLU A 170 9.35 -9.22 8.54
N GLY A 171 10.64 -9.35 8.24
CA GLY A 171 11.14 -9.48 6.88
C GLY A 171 10.63 -10.75 6.22
N LYS A 172 10.75 -11.88 6.91
CA LYS A 172 10.22 -13.17 6.44
C LYS A 172 8.71 -13.11 6.22
N MET A 173 7.97 -12.50 7.14
CA MET A 173 6.52 -12.36 7.03
C MET A 173 6.11 -11.67 5.73
N LEU A 174 6.76 -10.55 5.37
CA LEU A 174 6.47 -9.87 4.11
C LEU A 174 6.83 -10.72 2.88
N LEU A 175 7.91 -11.49 2.92
CA LEU A 175 8.26 -12.41 1.83
C LEU A 175 7.21 -13.53 1.67
N ASP A 176 6.77 -14.10 2.78
CA ASP A 176 5.72 -15.14 2.79
C ASP A 176 4.38 -14.58 2.26
N GLU A 177 4.02 -13.35 2.61
CA GLU A 177 2.86 -12.65 2.05
C GLU A 177 2.97 -12.43 0.54
N ILE A 178 4.10 -11.92 0.08
CA ILE A 178 4.35 -11.73 -1.35
C ILE A 178 4.19 -13.07 -2.08
N GLN A 179 4.69 -14.16 -1.49
CA GLN A 179 4.56 -15.49 -2.07
C GLN A 179 3.09 -15.94 -2.15
N VAL A 180 2.28 -15.73 -1.10
CA VAL A 180 0.86 -16.09 -1.08
C VAL A 180 0.03 -15.20 -2.02
N LEU A 181 0.34 -13.91 -2.07
CA LEU A 181 -0.34 -12.94 -2.94
C LEU A 181 0.05 -13.10 -4.40
N ASN A 182 1.26 -13.60 -4.66
CA ASN A 182 1.83 -13.85 -5.99
C ASN A 182 1.57 -12.68 -6.97
N PRO A 183 2.09 -11.47 -6.69
CA PRO A 183 1.90 -10.31 -7.53
C PRO A 183 2.67 -10.42 -8.85
N ASP A 184 2.19 -9.75 -9.90
CA ASP A 184 2.97 -9.54 -11.13
C ASP A 184 3.97 -8.39 -10.95
N TYR A 185 3.55 -7.37 -10.20
CA TYR A 185 4.38 -6.21 -9.85
C TYR A 185 4.33 -5.92 -8.36
N ILE A 186 5.50 -5.63 -7.80
CA ILE A 186 5.65 -5.11 -6.43
C ILE A 186 6.13 -3.66 -6.53
N VAL A 187 5.36 -2.74 -5.97
CA VAL A 187 5.66 -1.30 -5.98
C VAL A 187 6.08 -0.87 -4.58
N PHE A 188 7.38 -0.66 -4.38
CA PHE A 188 7.91 -0.13 -3.12
C PHE A 188 7.87 1.39 -3.11
N GLN A 189 7.12 1.97 -2.18
CA GLN A 189 6.87 3.40 -2.07
C GLN A 189 7.67 4.03 -0.94
N GLY A 190 8.82 4.64 -1.26
CA GLY A 190 9.69 5.29 -0.28
C GLY A 190 10.51 4.35 0.61
N THR A 191 10.61 3.08 0.24
CA THR A 191 11.23 2.03 1.06
C THR A 191 12.58 1.54 0.57
N SER A 192 13.09 2.07 -0.53
CA SER A 192 14.26 1.53 -1.27
C SER A 192 15.54 1.35 -0.43
N GLY A 193 15.73 2.16 0.62
CA GLY A 193 16.92 2.04 1.47
C GLY A 193 16.88 0.93 2.52
N LEU A 194 15.76 0.25 2.69
CA LEU A 194 15.51 -0.66 3.81
C LEU A 194 15.52 -2.14 3.42
N TRP A 195 15.56 -2.44 2.12
CA TRP A 195 15.36 -3.78 1.57
C TRP A 195 16.56 -4.39 0.86
N ASN A 196 17.74 -3.83 1.07
CA ASN A 196 18.94 -4.25 0.34
C ASN A 196 19.25 -5.76 0.45
N CYS A 197 18.80 -6.43 1.51
CA CYS A 197 19.06 -7.84 1.70
C CYS A 197 18.11 -8.79 0.93
N HIS A 198 16.88 -8.32 0.57
CA HIS A 198 15.90 -9.17 -0.12
C HIS A 198 15.50 -8.66 -1.51
N LEU A 199 15.95 -7.45 -1.86
CA LEU A 199 15.57 -6.81 -3.10
C LEU A 199 15.99 -7.60 -4.34
N ASP A 200 17.19 -8.17 -4.33
CA ASP A 200 17.70 -8.94 -5.46
C ASP A 200 16.91 -10.24 -5.62
N GLU A 201 16.61 -10.94 -4.52
CA GLU A 201 15.75 -12.13 -4.55
C GLU A 201 14.34 -11.83 -5.09
N LEU A 202 13.78 -10.68 -4.73
CA LEU A 202 12.47 -10.27 -5.24
C LEU A 202 12.53 -9.91 -6.73
N LYS A 203 13.58 -9.22 -7.18
CA LYS A 203 13.77 -8.86 -8.59
C LYS A 203 13.96 -10.07 -9.50
N ASP A 204 14.51 -11.15 -8.97
CA ASP A 204 14.68 -12.41 -9.72
C ASP A 204 13.34 -13.11 -9.99
N LYS A 205 12.34 -12.89 -9.14
CA LYS A 205 11.03 -13.58 -9.21
C LYS A 205 9.88 -12.68 -9.68
N TYR A 206 9.95 -11.39 -9.39
CA TYR A 206 8.86 -10.45 -9.60
C TYR A 206 9.33 -9.20 -10.34
N LYS A 207 8.43 -8.52 -11.02
CA LYS A 207 8.68 -7.17 -11.54
C LYS A 207 8.62 -6.16 -10.40
N VAL A 208 9.76 -5.58 -10.04
CA VAL A 208 9.88 -4.66 -8.90
C VAL A 208 10.03 -3.23 -9.38
N ILE A 209 9.12 -2.36 -8.94
CA ILE A 209 9.15 -0.92 -9.17
C ILE A 209 9.49 -0.23 -7.86
N ILE A 210 10.55 0.57 -7.85
CA ILE A 210 10.96 1.35 -6.68
C ILE A 210 10.64 2.81 -6.94
N THR A 211 9.83 3.40 -6.05
CA THR A 211 9.40 4.79 -6.18
C THR A 211 9.73 5.59 -4.92
N TYR A 212 9.73 6.93 -5.02
CA TYR A 212 9.59 7.75 -3.82
C TYR A 212 8.14 7.66 -3.29
N HIS A 213 7.94 8.07 -2.05
CA HIS A 213 6.59 8.07 -1.46
C HIS A 213 5.68 9.07 -2.19
N PRO A 214 4.45 8.69 -2.58
CA PRO A 214 3.57 9.56 -3.38
C PRO A 214 3.21 10.90 -2.71
N SER A 215 3.32 10.99 -1.38
CA SER A 215 3.12 12.25 -0.64
C SER A 215 4.41 13.06 -0.46
N CYS A 216 5.50 12.74 -1.15
CA CYS A 216 6.73 13.48 -1.06
C CYS A 216 6.55 14.92 -1.57
N TRP A 217 6.47 15.87 -0.65
CA TRP A 217 6.21 17.29 -0.94
C TRP A 217 7.36 17.98 -1.65
N GLN A 218 8.62 17.50 -1.48
CA GLN A 218 9.82 18.07 -2.11
C GLN A 218 9.83 17.91 -3.64
N ARG A 219 9.09 16.92 -4.15
CA ARG A 219 8.97 16.63 -5.58
C ARG A 219 7.69 17.20 -6.20
N GLY A 220 7.01 18.10 -5.50
CA GLY A 220 5.70 18.57 -5.92
C GLY A 220 4.66 17.47 -5.81
N ALA A 221 3.42 17.82 -5.55
CA ALA A 221 2.37 16.85 -5.38
C ALA A 221 1.76 16.40 -6.73
N ASP A 222 2.48 16.50 -7.85
CA ASP A 222 2.02 16.07 -9.16
C ASP A 222 2.09 14.54 -9.29
N LYS A 223 0.93 13.88 -9.19
CA LYS A 223 0.83 12.42 -9.27
C LYS A 223 1.08 11.88 -10.67
N LEU A 224 0.94 12.70 -11.70
CA LEU A 224 1.23 12.30 -13.07
C LEU A 224 2.74 12.35 -13.34
N GLN A 225 3.47 13.27 -12.73
CA GLN A 225 4.93 13.21 -12.73
C GLN A 225 5.45 11.94 -12.05
N TYR A 226 4.85 11.56 -10.92
CA TYR A 226 5.15 10.30 -10.24
C TYR A 226 4.99 9.09 -11.16
N ILE A 227 3.91 9.06 -11.97
CA ILE A 227 3.69 7.99 -12.94
C ILE A 227 4.70 8.05 -14.07
N ALA A 228 4.96 9.23 -14.63
CA ALA A 228 5.92 9.41 -15.71
C ALA A 228 7.34 8.96 -15.32
N GLU A 229 7.77 9.27 -14.11
CA GLU A 229 9.09 8.89 -13.63
C GLU A 229 9.24 7.38 -13.33
N HIS A 230 8.20 6.74 -12.81
CA HIS A 230 8.32 5.40 -12.23
C HIS A 230 7.58 4.30 -12.96
N PHE A 231 6.54 4.61 -13.72
CA PHE A 231 5.67 3.59 -14.32
C PHE A 231 5.72 3.56 -15.85
N LEU A 232 5.89 4.68 -16.54
CA LEU A 232 6.01 4.68 -18.01
C LEU A 232 7.11 3.75 -18.52
N PRO A 233 8.31 3.67 -17.90
CA PRO A 233 9.36 2.77 -18.36
C PRO A 233 8.98 1.28 -18.37
N PHE A 234 7.92 0.90 -17.63
CA PHE A 234 7.46 -0.49 -17.55
C PHE A 234 6.27 -0.79 -18.48
N ALA A 235 5.67 0.21 -19.10
CA ALA A 235 4.54 0.02 -20.02
C ALA A 235 4.97 -0.67 -21.31
N ASP A 236 6.19 -0.40 -21.78
CA ASP A 236 6.71 -0.92 -23.04
C ASP A 236 7.26 -2.37 -22.92
N THR A 237 7.17 -2.98 -21.73
CA THR A 237 7.65 -4.34 -21.45
C THR A 237 6.53 -5.39 -21.35
N LYS A 238 5.31 -5.02 -21.73
CA LYS A 238 4.15 -5.93 -21.79
C LYS A 238 4.16 -6.82 -23.03
#